data_c941078df3925f3d11fc7bddd9df0320
#
_entry.id   c941078df3925f3d11fc7bddd9df0320
#
_cell.length_a   1.000
_cell.length_b   1.000
_cell.length_c   1.000
_cell.angle_alpha   90.00
_cell.angle_beta   90.00
_cell.angle_gamma   90.00
#
_symmetry.space_group_name_H-M   'P 1'
#
loop_
_entity.id
_entity.type
_entity.pdbx_description
1 polymer ?
#
loop_
_entity_poly.entity_id
_entity_poly.type
_entity_poly.pdbx_seq_one_letter_code
_entity_poly.pdbx_strand_id
1 'polypeptide(L)'
;KIDLIDMFEDDKWKSCSVLEVACYKGYTTSILSKLFERVWAVESNKSFLESAKKYNEKNTNIRYIRENVYAGRKWKRFPIADVVFIDCNHDYKSVTSDLEQSIEHLNDGGFIVMDDYGLFWQLKDAVHDFIKKMDGEITIHKYIGEPEGSTARKGKVMNDWEGIILKYK
;
A
#
# COMPACT_ATOMS: atom_id res chain seq x y z
N LYS A 1 1.94 6.31 -9.95
CA LYS A 1 1.87 4.90 -10.43
C LYS A 1 3.08 4.51 -11.30
N ILE A 2 3.65 5.44 -12.06
CA ILE A 2 4.91 5.24 -12.78
C ILE A 2 6.01 4.91 -11.77
N ASP A 3 6.12 5.67 -10.70
CA ASP A 3 7.14 5.46 -9.66
C ASP A 3 7.05 4.09 -8.95
N LEU A 4 5.84 3.50 -8.87
CA LEU A 4 5.70 2.12 -8.40
C LEU A 4 6.29 1.12 -9.39
N ILE A 5 6.13 1.36 -10.68
CA ILE A 5 6.73 0.53 -11.73
C ILE A 5 8.25 0.66 -11.62
N ASP A 6 8.77 1.89 -11.62
CA ASP A 6 10.22 2.17 -11.55
C ASP A 6 10.87 1.56 -10.30
N MET A 7 10.14 1.53 -9.16
CA MET A 7 10.63 0.95 -7.91
C MET A 7 10.66 -0.59 -7.94
N PHE A 8 9.68 -1.22 -8.59
CA PHE A 8 9.43 -2.66 -8.51
C PHE A 8 9.57 -3.40 -9.86
N GLU A 9 10.16 -2.78 -10.90
CA GLU A 9 10.35 -3.42 -12.21
C GLU A 9 11.50 -4.42 -12.29
N ASP A 10 12.44 -4.37 -11.34
CA ASP A 10 13.56 -5.31 -11.28
C ASP A 10 13.09 -6.76 -11.17
N ASP A 11 13.79 -7.69 -11.82
CA ASP A 11 13.48 -9.12 -11.84
C ASP A 11 13.43 -9.77 -10.44
N LYS A 12 14.13 -9.22 -9.46
CA LYS A 12 14.07 -9.69 -8.06
C LYS A 12 12.65 -9.68 -7.49
N TRP A 13 11.80 -8.74 -7.92
CA TRP A 13 10.42 -8.62 -7.46
C TRP A 13 9.49 -9.64 -8.08
N LYS A 14 9.91 -10.27 -9.19
CA LYS A 14 9.16 -11.36 -9.85
C LYS A 14 9.07 -12.63 -9.01
N SER A 15 9.87 -12.76 -7.96
CA SER A 15 9.78 -13.84 -6.97
C SER A 15 9.15 -13.41 -5.64
N CYS A 16 8.78 -12.13 -5.51
CA CYS A 16 8.24 -11.54 -4.30
C CYS A 16 6.71 -11.49 -4.30
N SER A 17 6.13 -11.29 -3.13
CA SER A 17 4.70 -11.15 -2.92
C SER A 17 4.32 -9.76 -2.41
N VAL A 18 3.10 -9.31 -2.73
CA VAL A 18 2.56 -8.05 -2.24
C VAL A 18 1.17 -8.24 -1.63
N LEU A 19 0.95 -7.61 -0.48
CA LEU A 19 -0.35 -7.48 0.17
C LEU A 19 -0.89 -6.07 -0.10
N GLU A 20 -1.92 -5.96 -0.93
CA GLU A 20 -2.62 -4.71 -1.24
C GLU A 20 -3.85 -4.58 -0.34
N VAL A 21 -3.87 -3.54 0.48
CA VAL A 21 -4.95 -3.26 1.42
C VAL A 21 -5.82 -2.13 0.89
N ALA A 22 -7.12 -2.44 0.68
CA ALA A 22 -8.14 -1.63 0.01
C ALA A 22 -7.92 -1.51 -1.51
N CYS A 23 -8.00 -2.63 -2.22
CA CYS A 23 -7.76 -2.68 -3.66
C CYS A 23 -8.84 -1.98 -4.52
N TYR A 24 -9.96 -1.55 -3.93
CA TYR A 24 -11.07 -0.88 -4.63
C TYR A 24 -11.52 -1.67 -5.85
N LYS A 25 -11.44 -1.09 -7.05
CA LYS A 25 -11.81 -1.72 -8.33
C LYS A 25 -10.65 -2.43 -9.04
N GLY A 26 -9.50 -2.57 -8.38
CA GLY A 26 -8.38 -3.38 -8.85
C GLY A 26 -7.46 -2.72 -9.87
N TYR A 27 -7.45 -1.38 -9.99
CA TYR A 27 -6.58 -0.69 -10.94
C TYR A 27 -5.09 -0.79 -10.53
N THR A 28 -4.78 -0.56 -9.26
CA THR A 28 -3.44 -0.74 -8.71
C THR A 28 -3.08 -2.22 -8.65
N THR A 29 -4.03 -3.09 -8.29
CA THR A 29 -3.89 -4.55 -8.32
C THR A 29 -3.37 -5.05 -9.68
N SER A 30 -3.88 -4.48 -10.79
CA SER A 30 -3.45 -4.83 -12.16
C SER A 30 -1.98 -4.49 -12.42
N ILE A 31 -1.48 -3.40 -11.85
CA ILE A 31 -0.06 -3.02 -11.95
C ILE A 31 0.77 -3.97 -11.11
N LEU A 32 0.38 -4.16 -9.84
CA LEU A 32 1.08 -5.05 -8.90
C LEU A 32 1.17 -6.49 -9.43
N SER A 33 0.12 -6.98 -10.11
CA SER A 33 0.13 -8.32 -10.70
C SER A 33 1.16 -8.54 -11.81
N LYS A 34 1.67 -7.47 -12.41
CA LYS A 34 2.74 -7.51 -13.41
C LYS A 34 4.13 -7.43 -12.80
N LEU A 35 4.23 -6.89 -11.59
CA LEU A 35 5.50 -6.63 -10.89
C LEU A 35 5.87 -7.76 -9.93
N PHE A 36 4.90 -8.42 -9.33
CA PHE A 36 5.09 -9.42 -8.27
C PHE A 36 4.65 -10.82 -8.71
N GLU A 37 5.26 -11.85 -8.11
CA GLU A 37 4.84 -13.25 -8.32
C GLU A 37 3.41 -13.48 -7.82
N ARG A 38 3.06 -12.89 -6.68
CA ARG A 38 1.76 -13.07 -6.03
C ARG A 38 1.22 -11.77 -5.46
N VAL A 39 -0.05 -11.52 -5.71
CA VAL A 39 -0.79 -10.38 -5.17
C VAL A 39 -1.91 -10.89 -4.27
N TRP A 40 -1.95 -10.40 -3.04
CA TRP A 40 -3.08 -10.56 -2.13
C TRP A 40 -3.84 -9.25 -2.07
N ALA A 41 -5.05 -9.22 -2.63
CA ALA A 41 -5.84 -8.00 -2.76
C ALA A 41 -7.03 -8.02 -1.78
N VAL A 42 -7.02 -7.11 -0.81
CA VAL A 42 -8.03 -7.00 0.24
C VAL A 42 -9.02 -5.89 -0.08
N GLU A 43 -10.32 -6.18 0.04
CA GLU A 43 -11.38 -5.20 -0.13
C GLU A 43 -12.61 -5.57 0.71
N SER A 44 -13.16 -4.61 1.44
CA SER A 44 -14.33 -4.81 2.29
C SER A 44 -15.66 -4.80 1.52
N ASN A 45 -15.76 -3.94 0.52
CA ASN A 45 -16.96 -3.76 -0.28
C ASN A 45 -17.09 -4.86 -1.34
N LYS A 46 -18.16 -5.66 -1.24
CA LYS A 46 -18.42 -6.76 -2.17
C LYS A 46 -18.47 -6.30 -3.64
N SER A 47 -19.11 -5.17 -3.93
CA SER A 47 -19.28 -4.67 -5.30
C SER A 47 -17.93 -4.24 -5.90
N PHE A 48 -17.07 -3.59 -5.11
CA PHE A 48 -15.73 -3.20 -5.55
C PHE A 48 -14.86 -4.43 -5.78
N LEU A 49 -14.91 -5.41 -4.85
CA LEU A 49 -14.17 -6.66 -5.00
C LEU A 49 -14.56 -7.44 -6.27
N GLU A 50 -15.86 -7.54 -6.58
CA GLU A 50 -16.32 -8.18 -7.82
C GLU A 50 -15.88 -7.39 -9.07
N SER A 51 -15.87 -6.06 -8.99
CA SER A 51 -15.33 -5.21 -10.06
C SER A 51 -13.83 -5.43 -10.25
N ALA A 52 -13.06 -5.55 -9.17
CA ALA A 52 -11.63 -5.82 -9.20
C ALA A 52 -11.32 -7.17 -9.85
N LYS A 53 -12.08 -8.22 -9.49
CA LYS A 53 -11.96 -9.56 -10.09
C LYS A 53 -12.24 -9.52 -11.59
N LYS A 54 -13.32 -8.85 -12.01
CA LYS A 54 -13.68 -8.71 -13.41
C LYS A 54 -12.62 -7.93 -14.20
N TYR A 55 -12.13 -6.84 -13.64
CA TYR A 55 -11.08 -6.01 -14.28
C TYR A 55 -9.78 -6.79 -14.49
N ASN A 56 -9.46 -7.67 -13.56
CA ASN A 56 -8.22 -8.46 -13.56
C ASN A 56 -8.43 -9.94 -13.91
N GLU A 57 -9.49 -10.30 -14.62
CA GLU A 57 -9.86 -11.71 -14.90
C GLU A 57 -8.77 -12.53 -15.60
N LYS A 58 -7.87 -11.87 -16.35
CA LYS A 58 -6.75 -12.48 -17.04
C LYS A 58 -5.50 -12.65 -16.18
N ASN A 59 -5.44 -12.03 -15.01
CA ASN A 59 -4.28 -12.06 -14.11
C ASN A 59 -4.45 -13.22 -13.11
N THR A 60 -3.68 -14.30 -13.29
CA THR A 60 -3.86 -15.55 -12.54
C THR A 60 -3.15 -15.58 -11.18
N ASN A 61 -2.27 -14.60 -10.91
CA ASN A 61 -1.46 -14.52 -9.70
C ASN A 61 -2.09 -13.70 -8.58
N ILE A 62 -3.38 -13.29 -8.70
CA ILE A 62 -4.08 -12.49 -7.70
C ILE A 62 -4.96 -13.39 -6.83
N ARG A 63 -4.89 -13.21 -5.51
CA ARG A 63 -5.78 -13.80 -4.51
C ARG A 63 -6.58 -12.70 -3.83
N TYR A 64 -7.90 -12.77 -3.95
CA TYR A 64 -8.81 -11.77 -3.39
C TYR A 64 -9.31 -12.18 -2.01
N ILE A 65 -9.24 -11.24 -1.05
CA ILE A 65 -9.70 -11.41 0.33
C ILE A 65 -10.78 -10.36 0.59
N ARG A 66 -12.00 -10.82 0.95
CA ARG A 66 -13.04 -9.91 1.40
C ARG A 66 -12.97 -9.74 2.90
N GLU A 67 -12.44 -8.61 3.36
CA GLU A 67 -12.31 -8.31 4.79
C GLU A 67 -12.39 -6.80 5.03
N ASN A 68 -13.00 -6.40 6.17
CA ASN A 68 -12.95 -5.03 6.64
C ASN A 68 -11.82 -4.91 7.68
N VAL A 69 -10.74 -4.26 7.30
CA VAL A 69 -9.53 -4.10 8.12
C VAL A 69 -9.75 -3.32 9.40
N TYR A 70 -10.85 -2.56 9.49
CA TYR A 70 -11.22 -1.75 10.66
C TYR A 70 -12.32 -2.39 11.54
N ALA A 71 -12.77 -3.61 11.26
CA ALA A 71 -13.86 -4.27 12.00
C ALA A 71 -13.45 -4.84 13.39
N GLY A 72 -12.47 -4.26 14.04
CA GLY A 72 -12.00 -4.64 15.38
C GLY A 72 -11.22 -5.95 15.44
N ARG A 73 -10.88 -6.51 14.31
CA ARG A 73 -10.01 -7.68 14.20
C ARG A 73 -8.66 -7.25 13.64
N LYS A 74 -7.58 -7.74 14.27
CA LYS A 74 -6.26 -7.67 13.65
C LYS A 74 -6.28 -8.44 12.32
N TRP A 75 -5.37 -8.15 11.42
CA TRP A 75 -5.24 -8.79 10.09
C TRP A 75 -4.85 -10.28 10.15
N LYS A 76 -5.38 -11.03 11.12
CA LYS A 76 -4.98 -12.42 11.49
C LYS A 76 -5.01 -13.43 10.33
N ARG A 77 -5.71 -13.11 9.25
CA ARG A 77 -5.89 -14.01 8.10
C ARG A 77 -5.09 -13.60 6.89
N PHE A 78 -4.36 -12.50 7.00
CA PHE A 78 -3.56 -12.05 5.86
C PHE A 78 -2.22 -12.77 5.85
N PRO A 79 -1.66 -13.01 4.65
CA PRO A 79 -0.35 -13.62 4.52
C PRO A 79 0.74 -12.65 4.96
N ILE A 80 1.92 -13.19 5.23
CA ILE A 80 3.15 -12.41 5.27
C ILE A 80 3.57 -12.15 3.82
N ALA A 81 4.03 -10.95 3.50
CA ALA A 81 4.42 -10.51 2.17
C ALA A 81 5.75 -9.73 2.21
N ASP A 82 6.37 -9.57 1.05
CA ASP A 82 7.59 -8.79 0.91
C ASP A 82 7.32 -7.28 0.80
N VAL A 83 6.09 -6.96 0.37
CA VAL A 83 5.60 -5.57 0.28
C VAL A 83 4.16 -5.51 0.80
N VAL A 84 3.86 -4.49 1.60
CA VAL A 84 2.49 -4.12 1.98
C VAL A 84 2.16 -2.77 1.33
N PHE A 85 1.18 -2.76 0.44
CA PHE A 85 0.67 -1.54 -0.21
C PHE A 85 -0.65 -1.12 0.44
N ILE A 86 -0.73 0.13 0.92
CA ILE A 86 -1.85 0.66 1.69
C ILE A 86 -2.43 1.89 0.98
N ASP A 87 -3.73 1.80 0.63
CA ASP A 87 -4.53 2.92 0.09
C ASP A 87 -5.92 2.89 0.75
N CYS A 88 -5.93 3.02 2.09
CA CYS A 88 -7.11 2.89 2.95
C CYS A 88 -7.64 4.25 3.44
N ASN A 89 -8.13 4.30 4.69
CA ASN A 89 -8.50 5.55 5.35
C ASN A 89 -7.25 6.38 5.66
N HIS A 90 -7.42 7.70 5.63
CA HIS A 90 -6.31 8.65 5.80
C HIS A 90 -6.36 9.42 7.13
N ASP A 91 -7.24 9.03 8.05
CA ASP A 91 -7.22 9.59 9.40
C ASP A 91 -6.09 8.99 10.24
N TYR A 92 -5.56 9.77 11.20
CA TYR A 92 -4.40 9.40 12.01
C TYR A 92 -4.52 8.02 12.67
N LYS A 93 -5.70 7.71 13.25
CA LYS A 93 -5.91 6.45 13.98
C LYS A 93 -5.91 5.24 13.03
N SER A 94 -6.56 5.35 11.89
CA SER A 94 -6.60 4.30 10.88
C SER A 94 -5.20 4.04 10.31
N VAL A 95 -4.48 5.09 9.93
CA VAL A 95 -3.11 4.98 9.40
C VAL A 95 -2.15 4.36 10.43
N THR A 96 -2.21 4.79 11.70
CA THR A 96 -1.40 4.18 12.77
C THR A 96 -1.68 2.69 12.91
N SER A 97 -2.97 2.31 12.89
CA SER A 97 -3.37 0.90 12.95
C SER A 97 -2.87 0.10 11.75
N ASP A 98 -2.98 0.66 10.55
CA ASP A 98 -2.55 0.00 9.31
C ASP A 98 -1.04 -0.22 9.29
N LEU A 99 -0.25 0.75 9.74
CA LEU A 99 1.20 0.64 9.88
C LEU A 99 1.60 -0.43 10.90
N GLU A 100 0.96 -0.43 12.09
CA GLU A 100 1.22 -1.44 13.13
C GLU A 100 0.88 -2.86 12.66
N GLN A 101 -0.25 -3.02 11.95
CA GLN A 101 -0.64 -4.31 11.40
C GLN A 101 0.28 -4.74 10.24
N SER A 102 0.79 -3.79 9.45
CA SER A 102 1.69 -4.10 8.34
C SER A 102 2.97 -4.79 8.80
N ILE A 103 3.55 -4.39 9.94
CA ILE A 103 4.74 -5.04 10.50
C ILE A 103 4.49 -6.51 10.83
N GLU A 104 3.29 -6.85 11.34
CA GLU A 104 2.93 -8.25 11.65
C GLU A 104 2.78 -9.11 10.37
N HIS A 105 2.72 -8.49 9.18
CA HIS A 105 2.50 -9.13 7.88
C HIS A 105 3.61 -8.87 6.86
N LEU A 106 4.76 -8.39 7.31
CA LEU A 106 5.89 -8.04 6.47
C LEU A 106 7.08 -8.97 6.75
N ASN A 107 7.75 -9.45 5.70
CA ASN A 107 9.02 -10.13 5.82
C ASN A 107 10.12 -9.17 6.28
N ASP A 108 11.16 -9.69 6.96
CA ASP A 108 12.36 -8.93 7.29
C ASP A 108 12.97 -8.34 6.00
N GLY A 109 13.34 -7.07 6.04
CA GLY A 109 13.83 -6.35 4.88
C GLY A 109 12.76 -5.93 3.87
N GLY A 110 11.48 -6.15 4.20
CA GLY A 110 10.34 -5.79 3.35
C GLY A 110 9.99 -4.30 3.33
N PHE A 111 8.97 -3.94 2.56
CA PHE A 111 8.60 -2.55 2.32
C PHE A 111 7.11 -2.29 2.59
N ILE A 112 6.82 -1.12 3.18
CA ILE A 112 5.47 -0.58 3.28
C ILE A 112 5.36 0.60 2.31
N VAL A 113 4.35 0.57 1.45
CA VAL A 113 4.04 1.64 0.50
C VAL A 113 2.73 2.28 0.92
N MET A 114 2.75 3.58 1.17
CA MET A 114 1.55 4.37 1.50
C MET A 114 1.23 5.32 0.35
N ASP A 115 0.02 5.23 -0.20
CA ASP A 115 -0.52 6.21 -1.17
C ASP A 115 -1.05 7.45 -0.42
N ASP A 116 -1.25 8.55 -1.16
CA ASP A 116 -1.86 9.79 -0.67
C ASP A 116 -1.12 10.51 0.49
N TYR A 117 0.19 10.22 0.69
CA TYR A 117 1.02 10.72 1.81
C TYR A 117 0.96 12.24 1.97
N GLY A 118 1.14 13.01 0.91
CA GLY A 118 1.12 14.48 0.97
C GLY A 118 -0.27 15.09 0.83
N LEU A 119 -1.30 14.28 0.56
CA LEU A 119 -2.66 14.77 0.39
C LEU A 119 -3.37 15.00 1.73
N PHE A 120 -2.99 14.24 2.76
CA PHE A 120 -3.63 14.26 4.08
C PHE A 120 -2.59 14.45 5.18
N TRP A 121 -2.64 15.57 5.90
CA TRP A 121 -1.71 15.87 6.98
C TRP A 121 -1.76 14.84 8.13
N GLN A 122 -2.94 14.27 8.42
CA GLN A 122 -3.10 13.24 9.45
C GLN A 122 -2.35 11.95 9.10
N LEU A 123 -2.32 11.58 7.82
CA LEU A 123 -1.54 10.45 7.34
C LEU A 123 -0.04 10.72 7.51
N LYS A 124 0.41 11.90 7.11
CA LYS A 124 1.80 12.32 7.25
C LYS A 124 2.26 12.29 8.70
N ASP A 125 1.49 12.86 9.62
CA ASP A 125 1.80 12.87 11.05
C ASP A 125 1.86 11.44 11.61
N ALA A 126 0.89 10.57 11.27
CA ALA A 126 0.88 9.19 11.72
C ALA A 126 2.11 8.41 11.24
N VAL A 127 2.53 8.60 9.98
CA VAL A 127 3.74 7.97 9.42
C VAL A 127 4.99 8.43 10.18
N HIS A 128 5.15 9.73 10.42
CA HIS A 128 6.32 10.25 11.13
C HIS A 128 6.39 9.80 12.59
N ASP A 129 5.25 9.79 13.30
CA ASP A 129 5.19 9.29 14.67
C ASP A 129 5.47 7.78 14.73
N PHE A 130 5.00 7.02 13.74
CA PHE A 130 5.29 5.60 13.63
C PHE A 130 6.78 5.34 13.40
N ILE A 131 7.44 6.03 12.47
CA ILE A 131 8.88 5.92 12.23
C ILE A 131 9.67 6.22 13.51
N LYS A 132 9.30 7.29 14.22
CA LYS A 132 9.92 7.64 15.50
C LYS A 132 9.73 6.57 16.57
N LYS A 133 8.53 5.99 16.66
CA LYS A 133 8.21 4.90 17.60
C LYS A 133 9.04 3.64 17.33
N MET A 134 9.32 3.34 16.06
CA MET A 134 10.05 2.14 15.63
C MET A 134 11.57 2.25 15.79
N ASP A 135 12.07 3.37 16.31
CA ASP A 135 13.46 3.59 16.75
C ASP A 135 14.54 3.01 15.80
N GLY A 136 14.39 3.30 14.51
CA GLY A 136 15.31 2.90 13.47
C GLY A 136 15.09 1.49 12.89
N GLU A 137 14.09 0.74 13.33
CA GLU A 137 13.65 -0.51 12.65
C GLU A 137 12.92 -0.21 11.35
N ILE A 138 12.28 0.97 11.26
CA ILE A 138 11.64 1.49 10.07
C ILE A 138 12.36 2.75 9.62
N THR A 139 12.66 2.84 8.34
CA THR A 139 13.30 4.01 7.73
C THR A 139 12.55 4.44 6.46
N ILE A 140 12.63 5.73 6.13
CA ILE A 140 12.15 6.21 4.82
C ILE A 140 13.12 5.69 3.75
N HIS A 141 12.58 4.93 2.80
CA HIS A 141 13.36 4.43 1.67
C HIS A 141 13.30 5.40 0.49
N LYS A 142 12.08 5.83 0.11
CA LYS A 142 11.85 6.72 -1.03
C LYS A 142 10.51 7.44 -0.89
N TYR A 143 10.40 8.64 -1.45
CA TYR A 143 9.12 9.28 -1.71
C TYR A 143 8.66 8.99 -3.14
N ILE A 144 7.34 9.02 -3.36
CA ILE A 144 6.68 8.80 -4.64
C ILE A 144 6.11 10.13 -5.15
N GLY A 145 6.25 10.39 -6.45
CA GLY A 145 5.83 11.63 -7.10
C GLY A 145 6.85 12.75 -7.02
N GLU A 146 6.43 13.95 -7.34
CA GLU A 146 7.24 15.16 -7.29
C GLU A 146 6.62 16.18 -6.33
N PRO A 147 7.41 16.80 -5.44
CA PRO A 147 6.88 17.70 -4.39
C PRO A 147 6.40 19.04 -4.90
N GLU A 148 6.78 19.43 -6.13
CA GLU A 148 6.50 20.77 -6.67
C GLU A 148 5.44 20.73 -7.78
N GLY A 149 4.18 20.89 -7.38
CA GLY A 149 3.13 21.37 -8.29
C GLY A 149 2.72 20.46 -9.43
N SER A 150 3.20 19.24 -9.48
CA SER A 150 3.04 18.39 -10.65
C SER A 150 1.69 17.67 -10.74
N THR A 151 0.95 17.55 -9.64
CA THR A 151 -0.30 16.76 -9.66
C THR A 151 -1.51 17.58 -9.23
N ALA A 152 -2.35 17.93 -10.19
CA ALA A 152 -3.69 18.44 -9.91
C ALA A 152 -4.62 17.24 -9.63
N ARG A 153 -4.76 16.83 -8.38
CA ARG A 153 -5.76 15.84 -7.98
C ARG A 153 -7.02 16.57 -7.53
N LYS A 154 -8.16 16.32 -8.18
CA LYS A 154 -9.46 16.98 -7.91
C LYS A 154 -9.40 18.52 -7.96
N GLY A 155 -8.59 19.10 -8.83
CA GLY A 155 -8.46 20.55 -8.95
C GLY A 155 -7.62 21.23 -7.85
N LYS A 156 -6.94 20.45 -6.99
CA LYS A 156 -5.98 20.98 -6.02
C LYS A 156 -4.57 20.64 -6.48
N VAL A 157 -3.71 21.65 -6.50
CA VAL A 157 -2.26 21.46 -6.69
C VAL A 157 -1.70 20.93 -5.39
N MET A 158 -1.07 19.75 -5.42
CA MET A 158 -0.35 19.20 -4.28
C MET A 158 1.07 19.74 -4.30
N ASN A 159 1.48 20.33 -3.21
CA ASN A 159 2.87 20.79 -2.98
C ASN A 159 3.63 19.80 -2.09
N ASP A 160 3.35 18.51 -2.22
CA ASP A 160 4.00 17.47 -1.43
C ASP A 160 4.01 16.15 -2.21
N TRP A 161 4.78 15.17 -1.71
CA TRP A 161 4.91 13.85 -2.31
C TRP A 161 3.56 13.10 -2.37
N GLU A 162 3.29 12.39 -3.45
CA GLU A 162 2.05 11.60 -3.62
C GLU A 162 1.99 10.41 -2.67
N GLY A 163 3.14 9.78 -2.42
CA GLY A 163 3.24 8.63 -1.55
C GLY A 163 4.60 8.51 -0.87
N ILE A 164 4.74 7.51 -0.02
CA ILE A 164 5.98 7.21 0.70
C ILE A 164 6.22 5.71 0.74
N ILE A 165 7.49 5.32 0.63
CA ILE A 165 7.96 3.94 0.78
C ILE A 165 8.83 3.88 2.03
N LEU A 166 8.43 3.03 2.95
CA LEU A 166 9.16 2.72 4.17
C LEU A 166 9.84 1.36 4.02
N LYS A 167 11.03 1.22 4.59
CA LYS A 167 11.76 -0.05 4.66
C LYS A 167 11.82 -0.53 6.10
N TYR A 168 11.41 -1.79 6.31
CA TYR A 168 11.62 -2.54 7.53
C TYR A 168 12.99 -3.23 7.50
N LYS A 169 13.68 -3.31 8.63
CA LYS A 169 14.99 -3.98 8.75
C LYS A 169 14.86 -5.48 8.80
#